data_65532d77c3e6402f41fd441eb0bec1c6
#
_entry.id   65532d77c3e6402f41fd441eb0bec1c6
#
_cell.length_a   1.000
_cell.length_b   1.000
_cell.length_c   1.000
_cell.angle_alpha   90.00
_cell.angle_beta   90.00
_cell.angle_gamma   90.00
#
_symmetry.space_group_name_H-M   'P 1'
#
loop_
_entity.id
_entity.type
_entity.pdbx_description
1 polymer ?
#
loop_
_entity_poly.entity_id
_entity_poly.type
_entity_poly.pdbx_seq_one_letter_code
_entity_poly.pdbx_strand_id
1 'polypeptide(L)'
;MKAIVIAAAVAVGMAAAGTANAQEALAKSSGCMNCHDISTKKLGPAFKETAAKFKGKADAEATLVAKLSAGKDHPEVKAKGDDLKSLVKWVLSQ
;
A
#
# COMPACT_ATOMS: atom_id res chain seq x y z
N MET A 1 -13.99 -35.93 -21.38
CA MET A 1 -15.02 -35.00 -20.90
C MET A 1 -14.81 -34.53 -19.46
N LYS A 2 -13.63 -34.68 -18.90
CA LYS A 2 -13.50 -34.46 -17.46
C LYS A 2 -12.24 -33.76 -17.05
N ALA A 3 -11.69 -32.94 -17.89
CA ALA A 3 -10.38 -32.37 -17.62
C ALA A 3 -10.30 -30.84 -17.73
N ILE A 4 -11.35 -30.12 -17.33
CA ILE A 4 -11.45 -28.74 -17.73
C ILE A 4 -11.35 -27.75 -16.57
N VAL A 5 -11.05 -28.17 -15.35
CA VAL A 5 -11.32 -27.27 -14.22
C VAL A 5 -10.06 -26.75 -13.50
N ILE A 6 -8.87 -27.02 -14.00
CA ILE A 6 -7.67 -26.78 -13.17
C ILE A 6 -6.87 -25.52 -13.55
N ALA A 7 -7.19 -24.86 -14.65
CA ALA A 7 -6.35 -23.74 -15.14
C ALA A 7 -6.66 -22.38 -14.51
N ALA A 8 -7.79 -22.21 -13.83
CA ALA A 8 -8.22 -20.90 -13.37
C ALA A 8 -7.61 -20.44 -12.05
N ALA A 9 -7.12 -21.35 -11.22
CA ALA A 9 -6.66 -21.03 -9.89
C ALA A 9 -5.24 -20.44 -9.82
N VAL A 10 -4.43 -20.71 -10.84
CA VAL A 10 -3.02 -20.29 -10.85
C VAL A 10 -2.84 -18.83 -11.23
N ALA A 11 -3.73 -18.29 -12.03
CA ALA A 11 -3.63 -16.91 -12.52
C ALA A 11 -3.85 -15.87 -11.42
N VAL A 12 -4.65 -16.19 -10.41
CA VAL A 12 -4.99 -15.24 -9.33
C VAL A 12 -3.81 -15.01 -8.38
N GLY A 13 -3.04 -16.05 -8.09
CA GLY A 13 -1.87 -15.92 -7.23
C GLY A 13 -0.76 -15.07 -7.83
N MET A 14 -0.55 -15.19 -9.13
CA MET A 14 0.49 -14.42 -9.83
C MET A 14 0.12 -12.94 -9.95
N ALA A 15 -1.15 -12.63 -10.15
CA ALA A 15 -1.63 -11.26 -10.22
C ALA A 15 -1.47 -10.54 -8.87
N ALA A 16 -1.73 -11.22 -7.76
CA ALA A 16 -1.57 -10.66 -6.42
C ALA A 16 -0.10 -10.35 -6.12
N ALA A 17 0.82 -11.25 -6.46
CA ALA A 17 2.26 -11.02 -6.27
C ALA A 17 2.76 -9.86 -7.13
N GLY A 18 2.33 -9.77 -8.40
CA GLY A 18 2.67 -8.68 -9.28
C GLY A 18 2.17 -7.33 -8.75
N THR A 19 0.96 -7.29 -8.19
CA THR A 19 0.37 -6.08 -7.61
C THR A 19 1.19 -5.60 -6.41
N ALA A 20 1.59 -6.50 -5.51
CA ALA A 20 2.38 -6.14 -4.34
C ALA A 20 3.73 -5.53 -4.74
N ASN A 21 4.43 -6.14 -5.71
CA ASN A 21 5.70 -5.62 -6.20
C ASN A 21 5.54 -4.27 -6.89
N ALA A 22 4.45 -4.07 -7.65
CA ALA A 22 4.17 -2.81 -8.31
C ALA A 22 3.93 -1.69 -7.30
N GLN A 23 3.25 -1.97 -6.18
CA GLN A 23 3.00 -0.97 -5.15
C GLN A 23 4.28 -0.59 -4.42
N GLU A 24 5.15 -1.55 -4.14
CA GLU A 24 6.45 -1.23 -3.52
C GLU A 24 7.28 -0.34 -4.44
N ALA A 25 7.33 -0.64 -5.72
CA ALA A 25 8.04 0.18 -6.70
C ALA A 25 7.45 1.59 -6.78
N LEU A 26 6.13 1.71 -6.75
CA LEU A 26 5.45 3.00 -6.75
C LEU A 26 5.77 3.78 -5.48
N ALA A 27 5.82 3.14 -4.32
CA ALA A 27 6.21 3.78 -3.07
C ALA A 27 7.62 4.37 -3.16
N LYS A 28 8.55 3.63 -3.74
CA LYS A 28 9.92 4.11 -3.94
C LYS A 28 9.97 5.32 -4.87
N SER A 29 9.30 5.23 -6.02
CA SER A 29 9.30 6.33 -6.99
C SER A 29 8.56 7.57 -6.50
N SER A 30 7.62 7.39 -5.59
CA SER A 30 6.86 8.49 -4.99
C SER A 30 7.56 9.15 -3.80
N GLY A 31 8.74 8.66 -3.41
CA GLY A 31 9.52 9.24 -2.33
C GLY A 31 9.16 8.75 -0.94
N CYS A 32 8.24 7.82 -0.80
CA CYS A 32 7.81 7.30 0.50
C CYS A 32 8.98 6.71 1.30
N MET A 33 9.84 5.97 0.62
CA MET A 33 10.93 5.24 1.25
C MET A 33 12.09 6.13 1.69
N ASN A 34 12.05 7.42 1.41
CA ASN A 34 13.05 8.36 1.93
C ASN A 34 12.87 8.56 3.44
N CYS A 35 11.63 8.48 3.93
CA CYS A 35 11.29 8.70 5.34
C CYS A 35 10.67 7.48 6.02
N HIS A 36 10.24 6.49 5.24
CA HIS A 36 9.61 5.28 5.75
C HIS A 36 10.36 4.04 5.30
N ASP A 37 10.16 2.96 6.04
CA ASP A 37 10.57 1.63 5.65
C ASP A 37 9.44 0.68 6.03
N ILE A 38 9.47 -0.53 5.50
CA ILE A 38 8.40 -1.50 5.77
C ILE A 38 8.42 -1.92 7.24
N SER A 39 9.59 -2.23 7.77
CA SER A 39 9.73 -2.80 9.11
C SER A 39 10.48 -1.92 10.10
N THR A 40 11.21 -0.91 9.64
CA THR A 40 12.09 -0.10 10.47
C THR A 40 11.61 1.35 10.52
N LYS A 41 11.58 1.91 11.72
CA LYS A 41 11.27 3.32 11.90
C LYS A 41 12.43 4.17 11.39
N LYS A 42 12.08 5.20 10.62
CA LYS A 42 13.02 6.23 10.16
C LYS A 42 12.53 7.59 10.62
N LEU A 43 12.50 8.57 9.74
CA LEU A 43 11.88 9.86 10.03
C LEU A 43 10.37 9.70 10.24
N GLY A 44 9.73 8.83 9.47
CA GLY A 44 8.35 8.44 9.68
C GLY A 44 8.25 7.04 10.29
N PRO A 45 7.05 6.64 10.72
CA PRO A 45 6.84 5.30 11.28
C PRO A 45 7.06 4.22 10.21
N ALA A 46 7.41 3.02 10.65
CA ALA A 46 7.43 1.85 9.78
C ALA A 46 6.01 1.57 9.26
N PHE A 47 5.89 1.09 8.04
CA PHE A 47 4.57 0.78 7.49
C PHE A 47 3.84 -0.30 8.30
N LYS A 48 4.57 -1.26 8.84
CA LYS A 48 3.98 -2.27 9.74
C LYS A 48 3.39 -1.65 11.00
N GLU A 49 4.02 -0.62 11.55
CA GLU A 49 3.48 0.10 12.70
C GLU A 49 2.20 0.83 12.33
N THR A 50 2.18 1.48 11.17
CA THR A 50 0.98 2.17 10.68
C THR A 50 -0.15 1.19 10.44
N ALA A 51 0.13 0.05 9.80
CA ALA A 51 -0.87 -0.98 9.58
C ALA A 51 -1.47 -1.50 10.91
N ALA A 52 -0.62 -1.74 11.89
CA ALA A 52 -1.07 -2.18 13.21
C ALA A 52 -1.93 -1.14 13.92
N LYS A 53 -1.53 0.13 13.84
CA LYS A 53 -2.27 1.24 14.45
C LYS A 53 -3.68 1.37 13.91
N PHE A 54 -3.86 1.15 12.62
CA PHE A 54 -5.14 1.31 11.95
C PHE A 54 -5.92 0.00 11.79
N LYS A 55 -5.40 -1.10 12.30
CA LYS A 55 -6.06 -2.41 12.20
C LYS A 55 -7.47 -2.35 12.78
N GLY A 56 -8.44 -2.82 12.00
CA GLY A 56 -9.84 -2.85 12.43
C GLY A 56 -10.59 -1.52 12.28
N LYS A 57 -9.92 -0.46 11.81
CA LYS A 57 -10.58 0.83 11.61
C LYS A 57 -11.11 0.91 10.18
N ALA A 58 -12.42 0.95 10.04
CA ALA A 58 -13.08 0.94 8.73
C ALA A 58 -12.75 2.15 7.86
N ASP A 59 -12.46 3.30 8.48
CA ASP A 59 -12.19 4.56 7.78
C ASP A 59 -10.70 4.84 7.58
N ALA A 60 -9.82 3.89 7.91
CA ALA A 60 -8.37 4.09 7.87
C ALA A 60 -7.89 4.55 6.50
N GLU A 61 -8.32 3.89 5.45
CA GLU A 61 -7.91 4.24 4.08
C GLU A 61 -8.29 5.66 3.73
N ALA A 62 -9.55 6.03 3.93
CA ALA A 62 -10.04 7.37 3.61
C ALA A 62 -9.33 8.43 4.44
N THR A 63 -9.11 8.17 5.72
CA THR A 63 -8.42 9.09 6.62
C THR A 63 -6.99 9.35 6.17
N LEU A 64 -6.25 8.29 5.83
CA LEU A 64 -4.87 8.43 5.39
C LEU A 64 -4.77 9.09 4.01
N VAL A 65 -5.65 8.74 3.08
CA VAL A 65 -5.68 9.40 1.77
C VAL A 65 -5.93 10.89 1.92
N ALA A 66 -6.87 11.29 2.76
CA ALA A 66 -7.18 12.69 3.00
C ALA A 66 -5.98 13.44 3.62
N LYS A 67 -5.34 12.83 4.62
CA LYS A 67 -4.17 13.41 5.28
C LYS A 67 -3.02 13.63 4.31
N LEU A 68 -2.70 12.62 3.53
CA LEU A 68 -1.58 12.66 2.59
C LEU A 68 -1.87 13.59 1.41
N SER A 69 -3.10 13.63 0.95
CA SER A 69 -3.50 14.54 -0.13
C SER A 69 -3.42 16.00 0.29
N ALA A 70 -3.79 16.30 1.54
CA ALA A 70 -3.75 17.66 2.07
C ALA A 70 -2.36 18.09 2.51
N GLY A 71 -1.42 17.16 2.69
CA GLY A 71 -0.10 17.44 3.23
C GLY A 71 -0.13 17.92 4.68
N LYS A 72 -1.19 17.59 5.41
CA LYS A 72 -1.36 18.03 6.80
C LYS A 72 -0.50 17.19 7.73
N ASP A 73 0.43 17.84 8.40
CA ASP A 73 1.39 17.19 9.31
C ASP A 73 2.21 16.11 8.61
N HIS A 74 2.43 16.28 7.31
CA HIS A 74 3.16 15.33 6.48
C HIS A 74 3.69 16.07 5.24
N PRO A 75 4.91 15.76 4.78
CA PRO A 75 5.41 16.34 3.54
C PRO A 75 4.52 16.01 2.35
N GLU A 76 4.56 16.85 1.35
CA GLU A 76 3.77 16.64 0.14
C GLU A 76 4.10 15.31 -0.52
N VAL A 77 3.08 14.56 -0.89
CA VAL A 77 3.20 13.26 -1.54
C VAL A 77 3.05 13.43 -3.04
N LYS A 78 3.97 12.86 -3.81
CA LYS A 78 3.95 12.94 -5.27
C LYS A 78 2.81 12.13 -5.88
N ALA A 79 2.46 11.01 -5.28
CA ALA A 79 1.36 10.18 -5.75
C ALA A 79 0.02 10.85 -5.45
N LYS A 80 -0.90 10.82 -6.41
CA LYS A 80 -2.22 11.44 -6.31
C LYS A 80 -3.28 10.46 -6.81
N GLY A 81 -4.54 10.71 -6.43
CA GLY A 81 -5.68 9.96 -6.94
C GLY A 81 -5.58 8.47 -6.68
N ASP A 82 -5.79 7.67 -7.72
CA ASP A 82 -5.81 6.21 -7.61
C ASP A 82 -4.46 5.63 -7.18
N ASP A 83 -3.37 6.24 -7.58
CA ASP A 83 -2.03 5.82 -7.15
C ASP A 83 -1.88 5.96 -5.64
N LEU A 84 -2.33 7.07 -5.09
CA LEU A 84 -2.28 7.29 -3.65
C LEU A 84 -3.17 6.31 -2.90
N LYS A 85 -4.36 6.04 -3.39
CA LYS A 85 -5.26 5.03 -2.80
C LYS A 85 -4.60 3.65 -2.79
N SER A 86 -3.99 3.27 -3.90
CA SER A 86 -3.30 1.98 -4.00
C SER A 86 -2.15 1.89 -3.01
N LEU A 87 -1.38 2.97 -2.87
CA LEU A 87 -0.28 3.01 -1.91
C LEU A 87 -0.77 2.89 -0.47
N VAL A 88 -1.84 3.59 -0.11
CA VAL A 88 -2.40 3.51 1.24
C VAL A 88 -2.90 2.10 1.52
N LYS A 89 -3.59 1.47 0.59
CA LYS A 89 -4.01 0.06 0.75
C LYS A 89 -2.82 -0.86 0.97
N TRP A 90 -1.77 -0.66 0.20
CA TRP A 90 -0.56 -1.46 0.34
C TRP A 90 0.10 -1.28 1.71
N VAL A 91 0.23 -0.03 2.16
CA VAL A 91 0.77 0.27 3.49
C VAL A 91 -0.05 -0.40 4.58
N LEU A 92 -1.37 -0.31 4.49
CA LEU A 92 -2.26 -0.92 5.48
C LEU A 92 -2.25 -2.45 5.45
N SER A 93 -1.73 -3.04 4.38
CA SER A 93 -1.60 -4.49 4.27
C SER A 93 -0.29 -5.03 4.86
N GLN A 94 0.61 -4.17 5.31
CA GLN A 94 1.87 -4.60 5.90
C GLN A 94 1.66 -5.08 7.34
#